data_25a5b1cf38646118ae6a18be41764df0
#
_entry.id   25a5b1cf38646118ae6a18be41764df0
#
_cell.length_a   1.000
_cell.length_b   1.000
_cell.length_c   1.000
_cell.angle_alpha   90.00
_cell.angle_beta   90.00
_cell.angle_gamma   90.00
#
_symmetry.space_group_name_H-M   'P 1'
#
loop_
_entity.id
_entity.type
_entity.pdbx_description
1 polymer ?
#
loop_
_entity_poly.entity_id
_entity_poly.type
_entity_poly.pdbx_seq_one_letter_code
_entity_poly.pdbx_strand_id
1 'polypeptide(L)'
;MSDQSKKTALVTGAYSGIGFETAAQLAQAGYRKVYVGARSEEKAHAAVAALKERIGRDVFTPVAMDLSELDSIQTAVDSLKTDEGVIDSLVMGAGVMFPRLTRNNAGLDMTYGVNLVGHHALVMRLLAANKLDGNARLIFMGSEASRGDLRGIKPMDFALSEGSFEDTFEAVIRGDQPQEYKMMTRYATDKLFAVWWAAALSRRLPLGITINVVSP
;
A
#
# COMPACT_ATOMS: atom_id res chain seq x y z
N MET A 1 17.91 21.87 1.08
CA MET A 1 17.40 20.58 0.57
C MET A 1 17.95 19.51 1.51
N SER A 2 17.12 18.63 2.07
CA SER A 2 17.58 17.54 2.92
C SER A 2 18.44 16.57 2.10
N ASP A 3 19.56 16.13 2.66
CA ASP A 3 20.46 15.15 2.02
C ASP A 3 19.72 13.82 1.84
N GLN A 4 19.40 13.47 0.60
CA GLN A 4 18.73 12.22 0.25
C GLN A 4 19.69 11.02 0.17
N SER A 5 21.01 11.28 0.15
CA SER A 5 22.03 10.25 -0.06
C SER A 5 22.13 9.21 1.07
N LYS A 6 21.45 9.46 2.19
CA LYS A 6 21.35 8.52 3.33
C LYS A 6 20.01 7.82 3.43
N LYS A 7 19.01 8.25 2.65
CA LYS A 7 17.64 7.78 2.78
C LYS A 7 17.38 6.47 2.07
N THR A 8 16.46 5.71 2.65
CA THR A 8 15.97 4.43 2.14
C THR A 8 14.45 4.53 1.92
N ALA A 9 13.98 3.98 0.81
CA ALA A 9 12.55 3.88 0.52
C ALA A 9 12.12 2.42 0.31
N LEU A 10 10.86 2.13 0.64
CA LEU A 10 10.14 0.93 0.22
C LEU A 10 8.94 1.36 -0.62
N VAL A 11 8.81 0.80 -1.82
CA VAL A 11 7.69 1.05 -2.72
C VAL A 11 6.97 -0.26 -2.99
N THR A 12 5.70 -0.38 -2.57
CA THR A 12 4.88 -1.55 -2.90
C THR A 12 4.29 -1.40 -4.31
N GLY A 13 4.13 -2.51 -5.04
CA GLY A 13 3.64 -2.47 -6.42
C GLY A 13 4.62 -1.83 -7.40
N ALA A 14 5.91 -1.81 -7.08
CA ALA A 14 6.96 -1.15 -7.86
C ALA A 14 7.40 -1.91 -9.13
N TYR A 15 6.69 -2.98 -9.49
CA TYR A 15 7.01 -3.75 -10.69
C TYR A 15 6.42 -3.16 -11.99
N SER A 16 5.51 -2.20 -11.90
CA SER A 16 4.86 -1.56 -13.06
C SER A 16 4.21 -0.22 -12.71
N GLY A 17 3.82 0.55 -13.73
CA GLY A 17 2.99 1.75 -13.60
C GLY A 17 3.57 2.80 -12.65
N ILE A 18 2.71 3.39 -11.82
CA ILE A 18 3.05 4.48 -10.90
C ILE A 18 4.13 4.04 -9.89
N GLY A 19 4.04 2.81 -9.34
CA GLY A 19 5.03 2.32 -8.39
C GLY A 19 6.43 2.18 -8.99
N PHE A 20 6.53 1.69 -10.23
CA PHE A 20 7.80 1.59 -10.96
C PHE A 20 8.42 2.97 -11.20
N GLU A 21 7.60 3.92 -11.68
CA GLU A 21 8.04 5.29 -11.91
C GLU A 21 8.47 6.00 -10.62
N THR A 22 7.71 5.78 -9.53
CA THR A 22 8.07 6.30 -8.21
C THR A 22 9.43 5.77 -7.75
N ALA A 23 9.69 4.46 -7.90
CA ALA A 23 10.99 3.88 -7.55
C ALA A 23 12.14 4.49 -8.36
N ALA A 24 11.92 4.71 -9.67
CA ALA A 24 12.87 5.37 -10.55
C ALA A 24 13.16 6.80 -10.10
N GLN A 25 12.13 7.59 -9.82
CA GLN A 25 12.28 8.99 -9.37
C GLN A 25 12.95 9.11 -8.00
N LEU A 26 12.67 8.22 -7.05
CA LEU A 26 13.36 8.19 -5.76
C LEU A 26 14.87 7.94 -5.94
N ALA A 27 15.26 7.03 -6.83
CA ALA A 27 16.65 6.80 -7.16
C ALA A 27 17.30 8.02 -7.81
N GLN A 28 16.61 8.70 -8.75
CA GLN A 28 17.07 9.95 -9.37
C GLN A 28 17.19 11.10 -8.35
N ALA A 29 16.27 11.16 -7.39
CA ALA A 29 16.32 12.12 -6.29
C ALA A 29 17.48 11.88 -5.31
N GLY A 30 18.25 10.81 -5.48
CA GLY A 30 19.46 10.54 -4.71
C GLY A 30 19.30 9.55 -3.56
N TYR A 31 18.17 8.89 -3.41
CA TYR A 31 18.00 7.85 -2.39
C TYR A 31 19.12 6.80 -2.50
N ARG A 32 19.66 6.40 -1.34
CA ARG A 32 20.73 5.41 -1.23
C ARG A 32 20.25 4.01 -1.56
N LYS A 33 19.03 3.69 -1.15
CA LYS A 33 18.42 2.38 -1.35
C LYS A 33 16.92 2.52 -1.63
N VAL A 34 16.43 1.77 -2.60
CA VAL A 34 15.00 1.66 -2.92
C VAL A 34 14.63 0.18 -2.95
N TYR A 35 13.85 -0.26 -1.99
CA TYR A 35 13.25 -1.59 -1.99
C TYR A 35 12.08 -1.61 -2.98
N VAL A 36 12.15 -2.52 -3.93
CA VAL A 36 11.19 -2.70 -5.02
C VAL A 36 10.24 -3.84 -4.66
N GLY A 37 9.11 -3.49 -4.05
CA GLY A 37 8.10 -4.45 -3.62
C GLY A 37 7.24 -4.96 -4.77
N ALA A 38 7.17 -6.27 -4.96
CA ALA A 38 6.29 -6.93 -5.92
C ALA A 38 5.73 -8.23 -5.34
N ARG A 39 4.61 -8.72 -5.93
CA ARG A 39 3.89 -9.91 -5.43
C ARG A 39 4.73 -11.19 -5.43
N SER A 40 5.69 -11.33 -6.32
CA SER A 40 6.58 -12.50 -6.42
C SER A 40 8.02 -12.08 -6.59
N GLU A 41 8.95 -12.98 -6.21
CA GLU A 41 10.39 -12.78 -6.42
C GLU A 41 10.73 -12.50 -7.88
N GLU A 42 10.16 -13.29 -8.80
CA GLU A 42 10.37 -13.11 -10.24
C GLU A 42 10.05 -11.68 -10.68
N LYS A 43 8.87 -11.15 -10.28
CA LYS A 43 8.45 -9.78 -10.63
C LYS A 43 9.33 -8.72 -9.97
N ALA A 44 9.74 -8.93 -8.73
CA ALA A 44 10.61 -8.01 -8.02
C ALA A 44 12.00 -7.93 -8.69
N HIS A 45 12.59 -9.08 -9.03
CA HIS A 45 13.88 -9.15 -9.71
C HIS A 45 13.83 -8.56 -11.12
N ALA A 46 12.80 -8.87 -11.90
CA ALA A 46 12.61 -8.30 -13.24
C ALA A 46 12.48 -6.75 -13.18
N ALA A 47 11.72 -6.23 -12.22
CA ALA A 47 11.58 -4.79 -12.03
C ALA A 47 12.90 -4.12 -11.62
N VAL A 48 13.67 -4.74 -10.72
CA VAL A 48 15.00 -4.25 -10.33
C VAL A 48 15.94 -4.20 -11.51
N ALA A 49 15.98 -5.23 -12.36
CA ALA A 49 16.81 -5.27 -13.56
C ALA A 49 16.46 -4.10 -14.52
N ALA A 50 15.17 -3.92 -14.80
CA ALA A 50 14.69 -2.84 -15.66
C ALA A 50 14.98 -1.43 -15.07
N LEU A 51 14.85 -1.26 -13.75
CA LEU A 51 15.18 0.00 -13.07
C LEU A 51 16.68 0.29 -13.10
N LYS A 52 17.53 -0.71 -12.88
CA LYS A 52 19.00 -0.56 -12.99
C LYS A 52 19.42 -0.16 -14.40
N GLU A 53 18.87 -0.83 -15.42
CA GLU A 53 19.13 -0.50 -16.82
C GLU A 53 18.71 0.95 -17.16
N ARG A 54 17.48 1.34 -16.74
CA ARG A 54 16.93 2.68 -17.03
C ARG A 54 17.66 3.81 -16.33
N ILE A 55 18.05 3.61 -15.06
CA ILE A 55 18.56 4.66 -14.18
C ILE A 55 20.10 4.69 -14.13
N GLY A 56 20.77 3.60 -14.44
CA GLY A 56 22.22 3.47 -14.37
C GLY A 56 22.78 3.50 -12.94
N ARG A 57 21.96 3.18 -11.93
CA ARG A 57 22.35 3.15 -10.51
C ARG A 57 22.02 1.80 -9.88
N ASP A 58 22.93 1.31 -9.02
CA ASP A 58 22.75 0.07 -8.26
C ASP A 58 22.23 0.37 -6.84
N VAL A 59 21.01 0.89 -6.76
CA VAL A 59 20.35 1.28 -5.50
C VAL A 59 19.06 0.50 -5.24
N PHE A 60 18.70 -0.41 -6.14
CA PHE A 60 17.44 -1.15 -6.09
C PHE A 60 17.63 -2.54 -5.47
N THR A 61 16.77 -2.90 -4.54
CA THR A 61 16.75 -4.22 -3.89
C THR A 61 15.36 -4.84 -4.05
N PRO A 62 15.23 -6.07 -4.58
CA PRO A 62 13.94 -6.71 -4.74
C PRO A 62 13.38 -7.16 -3.40
N VAL A 63 12.06 -7.03 -3.23
CA VAL A 63 11.30 -7.56 -2.08
C VAL A 63 10.04 -8.24 -2.58
N ALA A 64 9.99 -9.57 -2.44
CA ALA A 64 8.77 -10.31 -2.72
C ALA A 64 7.78 -10.14 -1.56
N MET A 65 6.56 -9.68 -1.88
CA MET A 65 5.52 -9.43 -0.88
C MET A 65 4.15 -9.49 -1.54
N ASP A 66 3.40 -10.55 -1.27
CA ASP A 66 1.99 -10.62 -1.63
C ASP A 66 1.15 -10.00 -0.51
N LEU A 67 0.57 -8.84 -0.78
CA LEU A 67 -0.25 -8.10 0.18
C LEU A 67 -1.60 -8.78 0.47
N SER A 68 -2.00 -9.79 -0.31
CA SER A 68 -3.19 -10.59 0.00
C SER A 68 -2.94 -11.63 1.10
N GLU A 69 -1.66 -11.90 1.45
CA GLU A 69 -1.25 -12.98 2.33
C GLU A 69 -0.43 -12.46 3.50
N LEU A 70 -0.96 -12.57 4.72
CA LEU A 70 -0.31 -12.02 5.92
C LEU A 70 1.05 -12.65 6.19
N ASP A 71 1.23 -13.94 5.89
CA ASP A 71 2.50 -14.64 6.07
C ASP A 71 3.56 -14.15 5.08
N SER A 72 3.16 -13.83 3.84
CA SER A 72 4.05 -13.23 2.86
C SER A 72 4.54 -11.86 3.30
N ILE A 73 3.65 -11.04 3.88
CA ILE A 73 4.03 -9.73 4.45
C ILE A 73 5.00 -9.93 5.62
N GLN A 74 4.76 -10.92 6.49
CA GLN A 74 5.66 -11.19 7.61
C GLN A 74 7.04 -11.60 7.12
N THR A 75 7.11 -12.52 6.17
CA THR A 75 8.37 -12.96 5.55
C THR A 75 9.13 -11.79 4.92
N ALA A 76 8.44 -10.91 4.20
CA ALA A 76 9.05 -9.71 3.62
C ALA A 76 9.62 -8.78 4.70
N VAL A 77 8.88 -8.52 5.78
CA VAL A 77 9.36 -7.69 6.89
C VAL A 77 10.56 -8.33 7.59
N ASP A 78 10.55 -9.65 7.78
CA ASP A 78 11.69 -10.37 8.39
C ASP A 78 12.93 -10.30 7.49
N SER A 79 12.78 -10.39 6.17
CA SER A 79 13.90 -10.18 5.25
C SER A 79 14.47 -8.75 5.33
N LEU A 80 13.63 -7.75 5.52
CA LEU A 80 14.07 -6.37 5.70
C LEU A 80 14.81 -6.14 7.01
N LYS A 81 14.58 -6.96 8.06
CA LYS A 81 15.31 -6.88 9.35
C LYS A 81 16.77 -7.26 9.22
N THR A 82 17.12 -8.14 8.28
CA THR A 82 18.50 -8.57 8.06
C THR A 82 19.38 -7.48 7.44
N ASP A 83 18.74 -6.47 6.84
CA ASP A 83 19.44 -5.33 6.26
C ASP A 83 19.57 -4.21 7.31
N GLU A 84 20.75 -3.62 7.39
CA GLU A 84 21.00 -2.51 8.31
C GLU A 84 20.28 -1.23 7.84
N GLY A 85 19.76 -0.48 8.80
CA GLY A 85 19.08 0.79 8.58
C GLY A 85 17.56 0.69 8.62
N VAL A 86 16.95 1.84 8.49
CA VAL A 86 15.50 2.06 8.59
C VAL A 86 14.95 2.61 7.27
N ILE A 87 13.64 2.56 7.11
CA ILE A 87 12.92 3.07 5.95
C ILE A 87 12.46 4.50 6.27
N ASP A 88 12.96 5.47 5.50
CA ASP A 88 12.59 6.88 5.61
C ASP A 88 11.28 7.19 4.86
N SER A 89 11.02 6.46 3.78
CA SER A 89 9.83 6.66 2.95
C SER A 89 9.19 5.32 2.59
N LEU A 90 7.93 5.13 2.98
CA LEU A 90 7.11 3.99 2.56
C LEU A 90 6.05 4.47 1.59
N VAL A 91 6.14 4.06 0.33
CA VAL A 91 5.14 4.35 -0.69
C VAL A 91 4.27 3.12 -0.91
N MET A 92 3.03 3.20 -0.49
CA MET A 92 2.01 2.15 -0.60
C MET A 92 1.27 2.31 -1.93
N GLY A 93 1.94 1.86 -3.01
CA GLY A 93 1.50 2.03 -4.40
C GLY A 93 0.81 0.81 -4.99
N ALA A 94 0.90 -0.36 -4.36
CA ALA A 94 0.19 -1.54 -4.82
C ALA A 94 -1.32 -1.35 -4.74
N GLY A 95 -2.02 -1.82 -5.75
CA GLY A 95 -3.47 -1.80 -5.76
C GLY A 95 -4.03 -2.70 -6.86
N VAL A 96 -5.16 -3.31 -6.57
CA VAL A 96 -5.88 -4.19 -7.47
C VAL A 96 -7.35 -3.81 -7.50
N MET A 97 -8.01 -4.21 -8.58
CA MET A 97 -9.44 -4.07 -8.75
C MET A 97 -9.95 -5.28 -9.53
N PHE A 98 -10.97 -5.95 -9.03
CA PHE A 98 -11.49 -7.18 -9.63
C PHE A 98 -12.90 -6.94 -10.20
N PRO A 99 -13.20 -7.51 -11.37
CA PRO A 99 -14.54 -7.39 -11.98
C PRO A 99 -15.60 -8.22 -11.28
N ARG A 100 -15.20 -9.17 -10.44
CA ARG A 100 -16.08 -10.06 -9.66
C ARG A 100 -15.52 -10.21 -8.26
N LEU A 101 -16.39 -10.55 -7.31
CA LEU A 101 -15.97 -10.89 -5.96
C LEU A 101 -14.98 -12.05 -6.01
N THR A 102 -13.78 -11.79 -5.56
CA THR A 102 -12.71 -12.77 -5.39
C THR A 102 -12.20 -12.61 -3.97
N ARG A 103 -12.08 -13.71 -3.24
CA ARG A 103 -11.59 -13.69 -1.85
C ARG A 103 -10.16 -14.21 -1.75
N ASN A 104 -9.40 -13.64 -0.82
CA ASN A 104 -8.10 -14.19 -0.41
C ASN A 104 -8.27 -15.36 0.58
N ASN A 105 -7.18 -15.95 1.03
CA ASN A 105 -7.19 -17.06 1.98
C ASN A 105 -7.80 -16.72 3.36
N ALA A 106 -7.82 -15.44 3.72
CA ALA A 106 -8.46 -14.94 4.93
C ALA A 106 -9.98 -14.68 4.76
N GLY A 107 -10.55 -14.96 3.59
CA GLY A 107 -11.95 -14.72 3.28
C GLY A 107 -12.31 -13.26 2.98
N LEU A 108 -11.33 -12.39 2.79
CA LEU A 108 -11.55 -10.99 2.45
C LEU A 108 -11.70 -10.80 0.94
N ASP A 109 -12.57 -9.87 0.52
CA ASP A 109 -12.56 -9.38 -0.86
C ASP A 109 -11.14 -8.89 -1.21
N MET A 110 -10.58 -9.43 -2.29
CA MET A 110 -9.20 -9.16 -2.73
C MET A 110 -8.90 -7.68 -2.91
N THR A 111 -9.89 -6.86 -3.28
CA THR A 111 -9.70 -5.41 -3.41
C THR A 111 -9.32 -4.81 -2.06
N TYR A 112 -10.11 -5.07 -1.02
CA TYR A 112 -9.81 -4.57 0.33
C TYR A 112 -8.63 -5.31 0.98
N GLY A 113 -8.53 -6.63 0.74
CA GLY A 113 -7.47 -7.47 1.28
C GLY A 113 -6.08 -6.97 0.87
N VAL A 114 -5.89 -6.66 -0.41
CA VAL A 114 -4.61 -6.14 -0.94
C VAL A 114 -4.43 -4.65 -0.65
N ASN A 115 -5.42 -3.83 -1.04
CA ASN A 115 -5.24 -2.38 -1.07
C ASN A 115 -5.20 -1.76 0.32
N LEU A 116 -6.01 -2.26 1.26
CA LEU A 116 -6.16 -1.68 2.60
C LEU A 116 -5.54 -2.56 3.69
N VAL A 117 -6.06 -3.79 3.86
CA VAL A 117 -5.68 -4.68 4.98
C VAL A 117 -4.22 -5.10 4.89
N GLY A 118 -3.74 -5.45 3.70
CA GLY A 118 -2.34 -5.81 3.47
C GLY A 118 -1.38 -4.65 3.78
N HIS A 119 -1.71 -3.44 3.35
CA HIS A 119 -0.90 -2.27 3.69
C HIS A 119 -0.96 -1.92 5.17
N HIS A 120 -2.12 -2.06 5.82
CA HIS A 120 -2.22 -1.91 7.27
C HIS A 120 -1.30 -2.91 7.99
N ALA A 121 -1.38 -4.19 7.62
CA ALA A 121 -0.53 -5.23 8.20
C ALA A 121 0.97 -4.94 7.98
N LEU A 122 1.36 -4.47 6.79
CA LEU A 122 2.73 -4.06 6.49
C LEU A 122 3.19 -2.93 7.42
N VAL A 123 2.41 -1.85 7.53
CA VAL A 123 2.77 -0.71 8.39
C VAL A 123 2.91 -1.14 9.84
N MET A 124 1.96 -1.91 10.37
CA MET A 124 1.99 -2.37 11.76
C MET A 124 3.21 -3.27 12.05
N ARG A 125 3.56 -4.15 11.12
CA ARG A 125 4.74 -5.02 11.26
C ARG A 125 6.06 -4.25 11.13
N LEU A 126 6.16 -3.27 10.24
CA LEU A 126 7.33 -2.40 10.13
C LEU A 126 7.53 -1.55 11.40
N LEU A 127 6.45 -1.04 12.00
CA LEU A 127 6.48 -0.33 13.28
C LEU A 127 6.95 -1.27 14.41
N ALA A 128 6.36 -2.44 14.53
CA ALA A 128 6.73 -3.43 15.55
C ALA A 128 8.19 -3.91 15.40
N ALA A 129 8.71 -3.95 14.18
CA ALA A 129 10.08 -4.30 13.86
C ALA A 129 11.08 -3.14 14.02
N ASN A 130 10.64 -1.94 14.38
CA ASN A 130 11.45 -0.71 14.41
C ASN A 130 12.17 -0.45 13.07
N LYS A 131 11.53 -0.78 11.93
CA LYS A 131 12.09 -0.60 10.58
C LYS A 131 11.71 0.70 9.91
N LEU A 132 10.89 1.53 10.54
CA LEU A 132 10.60 2.89 10.09
C LEU A 132 11.50 3.89 10.82
N ASP A 133 12.05 4.87 10.08
CA ASP A 133 12.74 6.01 10.68
C ASP A 133 11.80 6.81 11.60
N GLY A 134 12.34 7.41 12.66
CA GLY A 134 11.54 8.23 13.59
C GLY A 134 10.84 9.43 12.93
N ASN A 135 11.25 9.82 11.73
CA ASN A 135 10.63 10.86 10.92
C ASN A 135 10.13 10.32 9.57
N ALA A 136 9.79 9.02 9.50
CA ALA A 136 9.37 8.38 8.26
C ALA A 136 8.14 9.06 7.64
N ARG A 137 8.08 9.02 6.31
CA ARG A 137 6.95 9.50 5.51
C ARG A 137 6.25 8.31 4.89
N LEU A 138 5.02 8.06 5.33
CA LEU A 138 4.13 7.06 4.77
C LEU A 138 3.23 7.74 3.74
N ILE A 139 3.24 7.24 2.51
CA ILE A 139 2.47 7.79 1.39
C ILE A 139 1.57 6.69 0.85
N PHE A 140 0.25 6.88 0.96
CA PHE A 140 -0.73 5.94 0.45
C PHE A 140 -1.31 6.46 -0.88
N MET A 141 -1.34 5.60 -1.89
CA MET A 141 -1.95 5.94 -3.19
C MET A 141 -3.47 5.86 -3.10
N GLY A 142 -4.07 7.03 -2.95
CA GLY A 142 -5.50 7.25 -2.98
C GLY A 142 -6.09 7.22 -4.39
N SER A 143 -7.24 7.84 -4.54
CA SER A 143 -7.90 8.08 -5.81
C SER A 143 -9.01 9.12 -5.63
N GLU A 144 -9.23 9.95 -6.64
CA GLU A 144 -10.39 10.85 -6.73
C GLU A 144 -11.73 10.11 -6.57
N ALA A 145 -11.76 8.81 -6.89
CA ALA A 145 -12.95 7.97 -6.70
C ALA A 145 -13.47 7.96 -5.25
N SER A 146 -12.60 8.21 -4.25
CA SER A 146 -12.98 8.30 -2.84
C SER A 146 -13.94 9.45 -2.52
N ARG A 147 -13.99 10.49 -3.34
CA ARG A 147 -14.78 11.71 -3.09
C ARG A 147 -16.26 11.53 -3.37
N GLY A 148 -16.63 10.58 -4.24
CA GLY A 148 -18.02 10.30 -4.60
C GLY A 148 -18.67 11.34 -5.54
N ASP A 149 -17.90 12.32 -6.03
CA ASP A 149 -18.38 13.37 -6.96
C ASP A 149 -18.12 13.04 -8.45
N LEU A 150 -17.42 11.95 -8.72
CA LEU A 150 -17.20 11.48 -10.09
C LEU A 150 -18.44 10.83 -10.66
N ARG A 151 -18.82 11.21 -11.91
CA ARG A 151 -19.98 10.68 -12.59
C ARG A 151 -19.90 9.14 -12.72
N GLY A 152 -20.89 8.44 -12.14
CA GLY A 152 -20.99 6.98 -12.21
C GLY A 152 -20.04 6.23 -11.27
N ILE A 153 -19.23 6.92 -10.47
CA ILE A 153 -18.29 6.33 -9.51
C ILE A 153 -18.59 6.89 -8.13
N LYS A 154 -19.21 6.08 -7.26
CA LYS A 154 -19.53 6.49 -5.89
C LYS A 154 -19.14 5.39 -4.91
N PRO A 155 -18.59 5.74 -3.74
CA PRO A 155 -18.51 4.83 -2.61
C PRO A 155 -19.88 4.30 -2.21
N MET A 156 -19.91 3.24 -1.42
CA MET A 156 -21.14 2.74 -0.82
C MET A 156 -21.77 3.80 0.08
N ASP A 157 -23.09 3.79 0.13
CA ASP A 157 -23.84 4.60 1.08
C ASP A 157 -24.01 3.82 2.40
N PHE A 158 -23.30 4.24 3.42
CA PHE A 158 -23.31 3.60 4.75
C PHE A 158 -24.51 4.05 5.60
N ALA A 159 -25.22 5.11 5.21
CA ALA A 159 -26.44 5.55 5.90
C ALA A 159 -27.59 4.56 5.74
N LEU A 160 -27.51 3.66 4.76
CA LEU A 160 -28.51 2.63 4.48
C LEU A 160 -28.21 1.28 5.18
N SER A 161 -27.13 1.17 5.95
CA SER A 161 -26.78 -0.07 6.64
C SER A 161 -27.44 -0.14 8.01
N GLU A 162 -28.09 -1.27 8.30
CA GLU A 162 -28.57 -1.60 9.65
C GLU A 162 -27.44 -2.24 10.43
N GLY A 163 -27.30 -1.91 11.72
CA GLY A 163 -26.27 -2.47 12.61
C GLY A 163 -25.17 -1.48 13.00
N SER A 164 -24.12 -2.00 13.64
CA SER A 164 -22.95 -1.20 14.01
C SER A 164 -22.07 -0.87 12.80
N PHE A 165 -21.23 0.16 12.97
CA PHE A 165 -20.22 0.46 11.93
C PHE A 165 -19.26 -0.71 11.74
N GLU A 166 -18.89 -1.39 12.82
CA GLU A 166 -17.98 -2.53 12.81
C GLU A 166 -18.56 -3.70 12.00
N ASP A 167 -19.83 -4.05 12.22
CA ASP A 167 -20.50 -5.12 11.47
C ASP A 167 -20.60 -4.77 9.99
N THR A 168 -20.95 -3.52 9.69
CA THR A 168 -21.02 -3.03 8.32
C THR A 168 -19.65 -3.06 7.65
N PHE A 169 -18.60 -2.59 8.34
CA PHE A 169 -17.24 -2.60 7.83
C PHE A 169 -16.76 -4.03 7.56
N GLU A 170 -16.98 -4.96 8.48
CA GLU A 170 -16.62 -6.36 8.29
C GLU A 170 -17.32 -6.98 7.08
N ALA A 171 -18.63 -6.79 6.96
CA ALA A 171 -19.39 -7.25 5.80
C ALA A 171 -18.87 -6.66 4.48
N VAL A 172 -18.47 -5.38 4.48
CA VAL A 172 -17.90 -4.73 3.30
C VAL A 172 -16.56 -5.35 2.90
N ILE A 173 -15.63 -5.49 3.83
CA ILE A 173 -14.30 -6.01 3.50
C ILE A 173 -14.30 -7.51 3.16
N ARG A 174 -15.32 -8.27 3.61
CA ARG A 174 -15.54 -9.68 3.23
C ARG A 174 -16.31 -9.82 1.91
N GLY A 175 -17.01 -8.78 1.47
CA GLY A 175 -17.87 -8.85 0.31
C GLY A 175 -19.22 -9.54 0.59
N ASP A 176 -19.66 -9.52 1.84
CA ASP A 176 -20.89 -10.18 2.31
C ASP A 176 -22.12 -9.26 2.31
N GLN A 177 -22.04 -8.11 1.64
CA GLN A 177 -23.20 -7.22 1.56
C GLN A 177 -24.27 -7.78 0.64
N PRO A 178 -25.55 -7.46 0.93
CA PRO A 178 -26.68 -7.89 0.10
C PRO A 178 -26.75 -7.19 -1.27
N GLN A 179 -26.02 -6.08 -1.47
CA GLN A 179 -26.03 -5.34 -2.72
C GLN A 179 -25.23 -6.05 -3.81
N GLU A 180 -25.69 -5.85 -5.05
CA GLU A 180 -24.99 -6.34 -6.23
C GLU A 180 -23.52 -5.88 -6.25
N TYR A 181 -22.62 -6.78 -6.63
CA TYR A 181 -21.20 -6.46 -6.79
C TYR A 181 -20.99 -5.48 -7.94
N LYS A 182 -20.50 -4.28 -7.61
CA LYS A 182 -20.13 -3.24 -8.59
C LYS A 182 -18.68 -2.87 -8.40
N MET A 183 -17.82 -3.26 -9.33
CA MET A 183 -16.37 -3.07 -9.26
C MET A 183 -15.97 -1.63 -8.90
N MET A 184 -16.54 -0.63 -9.58
CA MET A 184 -16.20 0.77 -9.35
C MET A 184 -16.68 1.30 -8.00
N THR A 185 -17.81 0.85 -7.51
CA THR A 185 -18.31 1.17 -6.15
C THR A 185 -17.38 0.58 -5.10
N ARG A 186 -16.94 -0.68 -5.28
CA ARG A 186 -15.99 -1.34 -4.39
C ARG A 186 -14.67 -0.59 -4.34
N TYR A 187 -14.12 -0.26 -5.49
CA TYR A 187 -12.89 0.50 -5.60
C TYR A 187 -13.01 1.89 -4.95
N ALA A 188 -14.10 2.61 -5.21
CA ALA A 188 -14.34 3.92 -4.59
C ALA A 188 -14.44 3.82 -3.06
N THR A 189 -15.12 2.78 -2.56
CA THR A 189 -15.25 2.50 -1.12
C THR A 189 -13.91 2.14 -0.49
N ASP A 190 -13.11 1.30 -1.16
CA ASP A 190 -11.75 0.98 -0.73
C ASP A 190 -10.89 2.24 -0.59
N LYS A 191 -10.94 3.13 -1.57
CA LYS A 191 -10.20 4.39 -1.52
C LYS A 191 -10.73 5.37 -0.47
N LEU A 192 -12.01 5.37 -0.18
CA LEU A 192 -12.60 6.11 0.95
C LEU A 192 -12.12 5.54 2.30
N PHE A 193 -12.15 4.22 2.47
CA PHE A 193 -11.63 3.58 3.67
C PHE A 193 -10.14 3.85 3.88
N ALA A 194 -9.36 3.92 2.80
CA ALA A 194 -7.95 4.29 2.88
C ALA A 194 -7.74 5.71 3.44
N VAL A 195 -8.59 6.67 3.07
CA VAL A 195 -8.57 8.03 3.63
C VAL A 195 -8.91 8.01 5.12
N TRP A 196 -9.99 7.31 5.52
CA TRP A 196 -10.38 7.19 6.92
C TRP A 196 -9.32 6.46 7.76
N TRP A 197 -8.77 5.39 7.23
CA TRP A 197 -7.68 4.65 7.87
C TRP A 197 -6.45 5.53 8.08
N ALA A 198 -6.02 6.26 7.06
CA ALA A 198 -4.86 7.15 7.17
C ALA A 198 -5.10 8.26 8.22
N ALA A 199 -6.30 8.84 8.25
CA ALA A 199 -6.69 9.83 9.26
C ALA A 199 -6.74 9.23 10.68
N ALA A 200 -7.18 7.98 10.84
CA ALA A 200 -7.17 7.28 12.13
C ALA A 200 -5.74 6.91 12.55
N LEU A 201 -4.94 6.40 11.61
CA LEU A 201 -3.56 6.00 11.87
C LEU A 201 -2.68 7.20 12.24
N SER A 202 -2.84 8.34 11.57
CA SER A 202 -2.04 9.55 11.84
C SER A 202 -2.09 10.00 13.31
N ARG A 203 -3.20 9.72 14.01
CA ARG A 203 -3.37 10.03 15.44
C ARG A 203 -2.72 9.00 16.39
N ARG A 204 -2.23 7.88 15.85
CA ARG A 204 -1.66 6.75 16.60
C ARG A 204 -0.20 6.47 16.25
N LEU A 205 0.32 7.10 15.20
CA LEU A 205 1.74 6.98 14.83
C LEU A 205 2.63 7.61 15.89
N PRO A 206 3.85 7.09 16.10
CA PRO A 206 4.88 7.75 16.88
C PRO A 206 5.13 9.17 16.40
N LEU A 207 5.45 10.06 17.34
CA LEU A 207 5.77 11.45 17.03
C LEU A 207 6.90 11.52 15.99
N GLY A 208 6.72 12.29 14.93
CA GLY A 208 7.67 12.45 13.82
C GLY A 208 7.29 11.65 12.56
N ILE A 209 6.67 10.48 12.70
CA ILE A 209 6.17 9.71 11.55
C ILE A 209 4.85 10.33 11.05
N THR A 210 4.74 10.52 9.75
CA THR A 210 3.51 11.05 9.13
C THR A 210 2.97 10.12 8.06
N ILE A 211 1.65 10.15 7.86
CA ILE A 211 0.97 9.48 6.75
C ILE A 211 0.16 10.47 5.95
N ASN A 212 0.24 10.37 4.63
CA ASN A 212 -0.54 11.16 3.68
C ASN A 212 -1.16 10.25 2.64
N VAL A 213 -2.37 10.61 2.19
CA VAL A 213 -3.02 10.00 1.04
C VAL A 213 -2.88 10.96 -0.13
N VAL A 214 -2.37 10.47 -1.25
CA VAL A 214 -2.19 11.25 -2.48
C VAL A 214 -2.99 10.64 -3.60
N SER A 215 -3.59 11.48 -4.44
CA SER A 215 -4.30 11.04 -5.65
C SER A 215 -3.47 11.45 -6.86
N PRO A 216 -3.06 10.50 -7.70
CA PRO A 216 -2.34 10.79 -8.94
C PRO A 216 -3.27 11.33 -10.03
#